data_07cf91bc9cf4a427c493ae3934c9e00c
#
_entry.id   07cf91bc9cf4a427c493ae3934c9e00c
#
_cell.length_a   1.000
_cell.length_b   1.000
_cell.length_c   1.000
_cell.angle_alpha   90.00
_cell.angle_beta   90.00
_cell.angle_gamma   90.00
#
_symmetry.space_group_name_H-M   'P 1'
#
loop_
_entity.id
_entity.type
_entity.pdbx_description
1 polymer ?
#
loop_
_entity_poly.entity_id
_entity_poly.type
_entity_poly.pdbx_seq_one_letter_code
_entity_poly.pdbx_strand_id
1 'polypeptide(L)'
;MKRLFLLTAMAASLSAAAQVWDKTFPQSDQVSVEKVSFKNRYDITVVADMYLPKNLNRSQEHAAIVIGHPFGGVKEQSSGLYAQQLAERGFVTLAFDLSYGGESGGTPRHLASPETYVDDFSAAVDFAGKQPFVDRNRIGAIGICGSGGFGVAAAAIDPRIRAVVTVSMYDMGRERRQGYLDVMGVAERKKYLEEIAAQRWSEVDGAPVRMLMGTPDSIDEQVAKEFFDYYRTPRGQHPRCTTGITYTSSAPMMNFFPFANIELISPRPVLFIAGERAHSRYFSEDAYQLASEPKELYIVPGAGHVDLY
;
A
#
# COMPACT_ATOMS: atom_id res chain seq x y z
N MET A 1 -29.88 27.49 -57.51
CA MET A 1 -28.44 27.18 -57.21
C MET A 1 -28.35 26.77 -55.75
N LYS A 2 -28.34 25.47 -55.46
CA LYS A 2 -28.18 24.92 -54.11
C LYS A 2 -26.68 24.61 -53.90
N ARG A 3 -26.01 25.29 -52.98
CA ARG A 3 -24.64 25.00 -52.58
C ARG A 3 -24.63 23.89 -51.55
N LEU A 4 -24.02 22.74 -51.93
CA LEU A 4 -23.78 21.60 -51.08
C LEU A 4 -22.46 21.85 -50.30
N PHE A 5 -22.55 21.99 -48.97
CA PHE A 5 -21.36 22.02 -48.10
C PHE A 5 -21.00 20.60 -47.72
N LEU A 6 -19.87 20.12 -48.26
CA LEU A 6 -19.22 18.89 -47.76
C LEU A 6 -18.45 19.24 -46.49
N LEU A 7 -18.92 18.70 -45.35
CA LEU A 7 -18.12 18.64 -44.12
C LEU A 7 -17.22 17.39 -44.19
N THR A 8 -15.94 17.58 -44.41
CA THR A 8 -14.92 16.56 -44.22
C THR A 8 -14.61 16.46 -42.72
N ALA A 9 -15.08 15.39 -42.06
CA ALA A 9 -14.70 15.07 -40.71
C ALA A 9 -13.27 14.48 -40.74
N MET A 10 -12.30 15.23 -40.27
CA MET A 10 -10.96 14.76 -40.00
C MET A 10 -10.99 13.92 -38.72
N ALA A 11 -10.95 12.59 -38.85
CA ALA A 11 -10.74 11.69 -37.73
C ALA A 11 -9.27 11.80 -37.32
N ALA A 12 -9.00 12.54 -36.23
CA ALA A 12 -7.69 12.52 -35.57
C ALA A 12 -7.53 11.15 -34.88
N SER A 13 -6.74 10.26 -35.48
CA SER A 13 -6.26 9.06 -34.82
C SER A 13 -5.27 9.46 -33.74
N LEU A 14 -5.71 9.53 -32.49
CA LEU A 14 -4.82 9.54 -31.34
C LEU A 14 -4.11 8.20 -31.31
N SER A 15 -2.86 8.14 -31.76
CA SER A 15 -1.97 7.05 -31.47
C SER A 15 -1.74 7.04 -29.95
N ALA A 16 -2.31 6.08 -29.24
CA ALA A 16 -1.93 5.80 -27.88
C ALA A 16 -0.44 5.49 -27.87
N ALA A 17 0.38 6.42 -27.40
CA ALA A 17 1.79 6.14 -27.15
C ALA A 17 1.83 4.94 -26.19
N ALA A 18 2.55 3.88 -26.56
CA ALA A 18 2.73 2.72 -25.69
C ALA A 18 3.28 3.22 -24.35
N GLN A 19 2.55 2.99 -23.27
CA GLN A 19 2.96 3.40 -21.93
C GLN A 19 4.29 2.68 -21.62
N VAL A 20 5.34 3.45 -21.38
CA VAL A 20 6.65 2.88 -21.01
C VAL A 20 6.47 2.12 -19.71
N TRP A 21 6.98 0.87 -19.67
CA TRP A 21 6.94 0.04 -18.47
C TRP A 21 7.85 0.66 -17.40
N ASP A 22 7.25 1.16 -16.33
CA ASP A 22 7.93 1.90 -15.25
C ASP A 22 7.99 1.12 -13.92
N LYS A 23 7.71 -0.20 -13.96
CA LYS A 23 7.72 -1.05 -12.77
C LYS A 23 9.11 -1.63 -12.51
N THR A 24 9.37 -2.01 -11.26
CA THR A 24 10.65 -2.60 -10.83
C THR A 24 10.78 -4.10 -11.14
N PHE A 25 9.81 -4.67 -11.83
CA PHE A 25 9.74 -6.08 -12.22
C PHE A 25 9.41 -6.21 -13.71
N PRO A 26 9.74 -7.35 -14.35
CA PRO A 26 9.45 -7.57 -15.76
C PRO A 26 7.94 -7.58 -16.06
N GLN A 27 7.57 -7.04 -17.21
CA GLN A 27 6.20 -7.07 -17.69
C GLN A 27 5.80 -8.51 -18.11
N SER A 28 4.64 -8.97 -17.64
CA SER A 28 4.05 -10.22 -18.11
C SER A 28 3.36 -10.05 -19.46
N ASP A 29 3.50 -11.04 -20.30
CA ASP A 29 2.76 -11.14 -21.58
C ASP A 29 1.32 -11.68 -21.40
N GLN A 30 0.98 -12.19 -20.22
CA GLN A 30 -0.35 -12.73 -19.89
C GLN A 30 -1.28 -11.70 -19.23
N VAL A 31 -0.77 -10.51 -18.89
CA VAL A 31 -1.50 -9.50 -18.13
C VAL A 31 -1.53 -8.18 -18.90
N SER A 32 -2.67 -7.50 -18.86
CA SER A 32 -2.81 -6.11 -19.26
C SER A 32 -2.88 -5.21 -18.03
N VAL A 33 -2.34 -4.00 -18.13
CA VAL A 33 -2.33 -3.02 -17.03
C VAL A 33 -3.02 -1.76 -17.50
N GLU A 34 -3.98 -1.28 -16.71
CA GLU A 34 -4.72 -0.06 -16.94
C GLU A 34 -4.48 0.90 -15.76
N LYS A 35 -3.92 2.09 -16.01
CA LYS A 35 -3.81 3.13 -14.98
C LYS A 35 -5.19 3.72 -14.72
N VAL A 36 -5.60 3.74 -13.45
CA VAL A 36 -6.91 4.21 -13.00
C VAL A 36 -6.77 5.17 -11.82
N SER A 37 -7.83 5.93 -11.55
CA SER A 37 -7.88 6.80 -10.37
C SER A 37 -9.30 6.86 -9.82
N PHE A 38 -9.39 7.07 -8.51
CA PHE A 38 -10.64 7.21 -7.78
C PHE A 38 -10.44 8.14 -6.58
N LYS A 39 -11.54 8.54 -5.96
CA LYS A 39 -11.50 9.38 -4.77
C LYS A 39 -11.73 8.54 -3.52
N ASN A 40 -10.97 8.82 -2.46
CA ASN A 40 -11.32 8.39 -1.12
C ASN A 40 -12.31 9.38 -0.47
N ARG A 41 -12.81 9.09 0.74
CA ARG A 41 -13.80 9.95 1.42
C ARG A 41 -13.24 11.32 1.83
N TYR A 42 -11.93 11.51 1.81
CA TYR A 42 -11.26 12.80 2.06
C TYR A 42 -11.07 13.64 0.78
N ASP A 43 -11.73 13.24 -0.33
CA ASP A 43 -11.60 13.83 -1.65
C ASP A 43 -10.17 13.80 -2.23
N ILE A 44 -9.30 12.94 -1.70
CA ILE A 44 -7.96 12.72 -2.24
C ILE A 44 -8.07 11.77 -3.44
N THR A 45 -7.45 12.14 -4.56
CA THR A 45 -7.34 11.26 -5.71
C THR A 45 -6.30 10.18 -5.42
N VAL A 46 -6.74 8.92 -5.36
CA VAL A 46 -5.89 7.74 -5.29
C VAL A 46 -5.62 7.25 -6.70
N VAL A 47 -4.37 7.02 -7.04
CA VAL A 47 -3.94 6.49 -8.34
C VAL A 47 -3.52 5.04 -8.18
N ALA A 48 -3.97 4.20 -9.10
CA ALA A 48 -3.73 2.76 -9.06
C ALA A 48 -3.43 2.21 -10.45
N ASP A 49 -2.79 1.05 -10.47
CA ASP A 49 -2.65 0.21 -11.65
C ASP A 49 -3.57 -1.02 -11.47
N MET A 50 -4.54 -1.18 -12.37
CA MET A 50 -5.41 -2.34 -12.43
C MET A 50 -4.81 -3.36 -13.39
N TYR A 51 -4.53 -4.55 -12.87
CA TYR A 51 -3.97 -5.67 -13.64
C TYR A 51 -5.09 -6.67 -13.95
N LEU A 52 -5.18 -7.05 -15.20
CA LEU A 52 -6.22 -7.92 -15.74
C LEU A 52 -5.59 -9.07 -16.53
N PRO A 53 -6.05 -10.33 -16.38
CA PRO A 53 -5.72 -11.38 -17.33
C PRO A 53 -6.04 -10.91 -18.75
N LYS A 54 -5.13 -11.10 -19.73
CA LYS A 54 -5.38 -10.67 -21.12
C LYS A 54 -6.62 -11.31 -21.75
N ASN A 55 -6.95 -12.53 -21.31
CA ASN A 55 -8.11 -13.29 -21.77
C ASN A 55 -9.32 -13.17 -20.84
N LEU A 56 -9.37 -12.13 -19.97
CA LEU A 56 -10.47 -11.92 -19.03
C LEU A 56 -11.81 -11.81 -19.79
N ASN A 57 -12.75 -12.68 -19.46
CA ASN A 57 -14.12 -12.55 -19.97
C ASN A 57 -14.88 -11.46 -19.18
N ARG A 58 -14.91 -10.25 -19.71
CA ARG A 58 -15.58 -9.10 -19.08
C ARG A 58 -17.11 -9.20 -19.00
N SER A 59 -17.71 -10.26 -19.56
CA SER A 59 -19.15 -10.55 -19.40
C SER A 59 -19.46 -11.45 -18.20
N GLN A 60 -18.44 -11.90 -17.49
CA GLN A 60 -18.53 -12.69 -16.27
C GLN A 60 -17.94 -11.92 -15.10
N GLU A 61 -18.43 -12.21 -13.88
CA GLU A 61 -17.90 -11.63 -12.67
C GLU A 61 -16.71 -12.44 -12.13
N HIS A 62 -15.64 -11.75 -11.73
CA HIS A 62 -14.39 -12.32 -11.23
C HIS A 62 -14.10 -11.84 -9.81
N ALA A 63 -13.34 -12.63 -9.05
CA ALA A 63 -12.79 -12.19 -7.79
C ALA A 63 -11.77 -11.07 -8.00
N ALA A 64 -11.76 -10.09 -7.10
CA ALA A 64 -10.79 -9.00 -7.13
C ALA A 64 -9.94 -8.94 -5.86
N ILE A 65 -8.74 -8.36 -5.97
CA ILE A 65 -7.83 -8.17 -4.84
C ILE A 65 -7.24 -6.76 -4.92
N VAL A 66 -7.41 -5.98 -3.85
CA VAL A 66 -6.78 -4.66 -3.68
C VAL A 66 -5.48 -4.82 -2.89
N ILE A 67 -4.40 -4.16 -3.31
CA ILE A 67 -3.05 -4.43 -2.78
C ILE A 67 -2.36 -3.13 -2.42
N GLY A 68 -2.08 -2.96 -1.11
CA GLY A 68 -1.33 -1.83 -0.57
C GLY A 68 0.17 -2.13 -0.48
N HIS A 69 0.98 -1.13 -0.83
CA HIS A 69 2.44 -1.21 -0.88
C HIS A 69 3.09 -1.00 0.50
N PRO A 70 4.39 -1.34 0.70
CA PRO A 70 5.15 -1.02 1.90
C PRO A 70 5.12 0.45 2.26
N PHE A 71 5.21 0.77 3.55
CA PHE A 71 5.22 2.15 4.03
C PHE A 71 6.31 2.99 3.37
N GLY A 72 5.93 4.10 2.73
CA GLY A 72 6.84 4.94 1.95
C GLY A 72 7.25 4.38 0.59
N GLY A 73 6.72 3.20 0.19
CA GLY A 73 6.88 2.62 -1.15
C GLY A 73 5.93 3.24 -2.18
N VAL A 74 5.83 2.60 -3.35
CA VAL A 74 4.92 2.95 -4.43
C VAL A 74 4.37 1.69 -5.12
N LYS A 75 3.24 1.84 -5.81
CA LYS A 75 2.54 0.74 -6.50
C LYS A 75 3.36 0.04 -7.59
N GLU A 76 4.39 0.69 -8.11
CA GLU A 76 5.29 0.13 -9.13
C GLU A 76 6.31 -0.88 -8.61
N GLN A 77 6.34 -1.08 -7.28
CA GLN A 77 7.24 -2.00 -6.58
C GLN A 77 6.52 -3.32 -6.22
N SER A 78 6.74 -3.85 -5.02
CA SER A 78 6.22 -5.16 -4.60
C SER A 78 4.72 -5.32 -4.77
N SER A 79 3.90 -4.32 -4.46
CA SER A 79 2.44 -4.44 -4.64
C SER A 79 2.03 -4.64 -6.09
N GLY A 80 2.71 -3.99 -7.04
CA GLY A 80 2.50 -4.23 -8.46
C GLY A 80 2.96 -5.62 -8.91
N LEU A 81 4.07 -6.14 -8.36
CA LEU A 81 4.52 -7.51 -8.63
C LEU A 81 3.47 -8.52 -8.15
N TYR A 82 2.96 -8.38 -6.93
CA TYR A 82 1.88 -9.22 -6.40
C TYR A 82 0.62 -9.13 -7.28
N ALA A 83 0.26 -7.90 -7.69
CA ALA A 83 -0.89 -7.68 -8.56
C ALA A 83 -0.74 -8.41 -9.88
N GLN A 84 0.42 -8.30 -10.55
CA GLN A 84 0.69 -9.02 -11.80
C GLN A 84 0.63 -10.53 -11.61
N GLN A 85 1.30 -11.07 -10.61
CA GLN A 85 1.36 -12.50 -10.32
C GLN A 85 -0.03 -13.11 -10.01
N LEU A 86 -0.90 -12.35 -9.34
CA LEU A 86 -2.26 -12.78 -9.04
C LEU A 86 -3.18 -12.63 -10.28
N ALA A 87 -2.96 -11.62 -11.10
CA ALA A 87 -3.67 -11.49 -12.38
C ALA A 87 -3.36 -12.65 -13.34
N GLU A 88 -2.12 -13.13 -13.39
CA GLU A 88 -1.75 -14.36 -14.12
C GLU A 88 -2.53 -15.60 -13.64
N ARG A 89 -2.99 -15.59 -12.40
CA ARG A 89 -3.81 -16.65 -11.78
C ARG A 89 -5.31 -16.43 -11.91
N GLY A 90 -5.73 -15.42 -12.66
CA GLY A 90 -7.13 -15.17 -13.02
C GLY A 90 -7.87 -14.17 -12.15
N PHE A 91 -7.21 -13.49 -11.20
CA PHE A 91 -7.82 -12.43 -10.41
C PHE A 91 -7.81 -11.08 -11.14
N VAL A 92 -8.80 -10.24 -10.88
CA VAL A 92 -8.72 -8.80 -11.14
C VAL A 92 -7.95 -8.18 -9.97
N THR A 93 -6.84 -7.48 -10.21
CA THR A 93 -6.05 -6.94 -9.13
C THR A 93 -5.81 -5.45 -9.26
N LEU A 94 -5.68 -4.75 -8.14
CA LEU A 94 -5.52 -3.31 -8.07
C LEU A 94 -4.39 -2.96 -7.09
N ALA A 95 -3.23 -2.56 -7.62
CA ALA A 95 -2.15 -1.99 -6.81
C ALA A 95 -2.29 -0.47 -6.81
N PHE A 96 -2.41 0.15 -5.64
CA PHE A 96 -2.64 1.58 -5.50
C PHE A 96 -1.54 2.27 -4.70
N ASP A 97 -1.26 3.55 -5.04
CA ASP A 97 -0.44 4.41 -4.20
C ASP A 97 -1.29 4.93 -3.03
N LEU A 98 -0.77 4.82 -1.81
CA LEU A 98 -1.37 5.46 -0.64
C LEU A 98 -1.43 6.98 -0.83
N SER A 99 -2.46 7.61 -0.29
CA SER A 99 -2.60 9.07 -0.26
C SER A 99 -1.32 9.76 0.17
N TYR A 100 -1.04 10.92 -0.38
CA TYR A 100 0.16 11.75 -0.17
C TYR A 100 1.46 11.17 -0.76
N GLY A 101 1.47 9.92 -1.28
CA GLY A 101 2.63 9.23 -1.86
C GLY A 101 2.48 8.95 -3.36
N GLY A 102 3.55 8.50 -4.00
CA GLY A 102 3.55 8.09 -5.39
C GLY A 102 2.89 9.09 -6.35
N GLU A 103 1.96 8.59 -7.17
CA GLU A 103 1.12 9.41 -8.06
C GLU A 103 -0.21 9.85 -7.41
N SER A 104 -0.56 9.31 -6.22
CA SER A 104 -1.76 9.73 -5.49
C SER A 104 -1.64 11.17 -4.99
N GLY A 105 -2.79 11.81 -4.86
CA GLY A 105 -2.92 13.21 -4.42
C GLY A 105 -2.67 13.40 -2.92
N GLY A 106 -3.06 14.56 -2.44
CA GLY A 106 -2.93 14.98 -1.04
C GLY A 106 -1.75 15.92 -0.80
N THR A 107 -1.93 16.87 0.11
CA THR A 107 -0.94 17.86 0.55
C THR A 107 -0.97 18.00 2.06
N PRO A 108 0.20 18.19 2.70
CA PRO A 108 1.54 18.17 2.12
C PRO A 108 1.92 16.78 1.59
N ARG A 109 2.84 16.72 0.62
CA ARG A 109 3.36 15.43 0.12
C ARG A 109 4.07 14.68 1.23
N HIS A 110 4.01 13.34 1.18
CA HIS A 110 4.61 12.43 2.15
C HIS A 110 4.07 12.56 3.58
N LEU A 111 2.91 13.18 3.75
CA LEU A 111 2.18 13.09 5.01
C LEU A 111 1.81 11.62 5.27
N ALA A 112 2.08 11.10 6.47
CA ALA A 112 1.59 9.79 6.86
C ALA A 112 0.35 9.95 7.76
N SER A 113 -0.80 9.56 7.23
CA SER A 113 -2.09 9.60 7.92
C SER A 113 -2.68 8.20 7.96
N PRO A 114 -2.61 7.49 9.10
CA PRO A 114 -3.11 6.12 9.20
C PRO A 114 -4.61 6.03 8.88
N GLU A 115 -5.39 7.01 9.31
CA GLU A 115 -6.83 7.05 9.03
C GLU A 115 -7.11 7.15 7.51
N THR A 116 -6.37 8.01 6.81
CA THR A 116 -6.49 8.15 5.36
C THR A 116 -6.05 6.88 4.63
N TYR A 117 -4.97 6.24 5.10
CA TYR A 117 -4.47 5.00 4.51
C TYR A 117 -5.43 3.82 4.69
N VAL A 118 -6.11 3.75 5.82
CA VAL A 118 -7.20 2.77 6.05
C VAL A 118 -8.35 3.01 5.06
N ASP A 119 -8.73 4.28 4.85
CA ASP A 119 -9.77 4.65 3.90
C ASP A 119 -9.38 4.41 2.43
N ASP A 120 -8.11 4.53 2.08
CA ASP A 120 -7.61 4.22 0.73
C ASP A 120 -7.89 2.76 0.34
N PHE A 121 -7.82 1.81 1.29
CA PHE A 121 -8.24 0.42 1.07
C PHE A 121 -9.73 0.31 0.78
N SER A 122 -10.59 1.00 1.56
CA SER A 122 -12.03 1.01 1.32
C SER A 122 -12.40 1.67 0.00
N ALA A 123 -11.72 2.76 -0.36
CA ALA A 123 -11.90 3.42 -1.66
C ALA A 123 -11.45 2.54 -2.85
N ALA A 124 -10.38 1.75 -2.66
CA ALA A 124 -9.96 0.76 -3.66
C ALA A 124 -11.01 -0.35 -3.83
N VAL A 125 -11.65 -0.79 -2.75
CA VAL A 125 -12.79 -1.73 -2.78
C VAL A 125 -14.00 -1.10 -3.47
N ASP A 126 -14.32 0.17 -3.21
CA ASP A 126 -15.36 0.91 -3.92
C ASP A 126 -15.12 0.90 -5.44
N PHE A 127 -13.91 1.26 -5.85
CA PHE A 127 -13.53 1.29 -7.26
C PHE A 127 -13.61 -0.10 -7.89
N ALA A 128 -13.03 -1.12 -7.25
CA ALA A 128 -13.05 -2.50 -7.75
C ALA A 128 -14.50 -3.01 -7.89
N GLY A 129 -15.34 -2.80 -6.87
CA GLY A 129 -16.74 -3.24 -6.88
C GLY A 129 -17.65 -2.47 -7.84
N LYS A 130 -17.19 -1.36 -8.42
CA LYS A 130 -17.90 -0.65 -9.51
C LYS A 130 -17.59 -1.23 -10.89
N GLN A 131 -16.57 -2.05 -11.03
CA GLN A 131 -16.27 -2.70 -12.31
C GLN A 131 -17.34 -3.76 -12.62
N PRO A 132 -17.95 -3.75 -13.82
CA PRO A 132 -19.06 -4.66 -14.15
C PRO A 132 -18.64 -6.14 -14.22
N PHE A 133 -17.35 -6.41 -14.25
CA PHE A 133 -16.75 -7.74 -14.28
C PHE A 133 -16.16 -8.18 -12.93
N VAL A 134 -16.48 -7.47 -11.83
CA VAL A 134 -16.03 -7.82 -10.47
C VAL A 134 -17.21 -8.26 -9.61
N ASP A 135 -17.11 -9.45 -9.01
CA ASP A 135 -18.02 -9.93 -7.99
C ASP A 135 -17.77 -9.19 -6.66
N ARG A 136 -18.72 -8.35 -6.27
CA ARG A 136 -18.67 -7.56 -5.02
C ARG A 136 -18.59 -8.42 -3.75
N ASN A 137 -18.97 -9.69 -3.82
CA ASN A 137 -18.90 -10.63 -2.71
C ASN A 137 -17.56 -11.37 -2.65
N ARG A 138 -16.64 -11.11 -3.57
CA ARG A 138 -15.35 -11.79 -3.70
C ARG A 138 -14.20 -10.80 -3.87
N ILE A 139 -14.17 -9.75 -3.04
CA ILE A 139 -13.08 -8.77 -3.00
C ILE A 139 -12.22 -9.05 -1.78
N GLY A 140 -10.93 -9.33 -1.99
CA GLY A 140 -9.93 -9.48 -0.93
C GLY A 140 -8.97 -8.31 -0.85
N ALA A 141 -8.19 -8.23 0.23
CA ALA A 141 -7.14 -7.25 0.41
C ALA A 141 -5.81 -7.91 0.74
N ILE A 142 -4.73 -7.39 0.19
CA ILE A 142 -3.36 -7.72 0.57
C ILE A 142 -2.66 -6.47 1.04
N GLY A 143 -2.05 -6.53 2.23
CA GLY A 143 -1.20 -5.46 2.74
C GLY A 143 0.24 -5.92 2.92
N ILE A 144 1.19 -5.22 2.31
CA ILE A 144 2.62 -5.53 2.39
C ILE A 144 3.28 -4.56 3.36
N CYS A 145 4.06 -5.04 4.32
CA CYS A 145 4.77 -4.25 5.32
C CYS A 145 3.80 -3.34 6.10
N GLY A 146 3.97 -2.02 6.11
CA GLY A 146 3.07 -1.08 6.78
C GLY A 146 1.62 -1.19 6.32
N SER A 147 1.39 -1.45 5.03
CA SER A 147 0.03 -1.69 4.51
C SER A 147 -0.62 -2.96 5.07
N GLY A 148 0.14 -3.88 5.64
CA GLY A 148 -0.42 -5.01 6.39
C GLY A 148 -1.27 -4.54 7.57
N GLY A 149 -0.73 -3.63 8.39
CA GLY A 149 -1.48 -3.02 9.49
C GLY A 149 -2.67 -2.19 9.01
N PHE A 150 -2.50 -1.37 7.96
CA PHE A 150 -3.59 -0.56 7.41
C PHE A 150 -4.70 -1.44 6.80
N GLY A 151 -4.35 -2.50 6.08
CA GLY A 151 -5.29 -3.44 5.48
C GLY A 151 -6.08 -4.25 6.54
N VAL A 152 -5.44 -4.67 7.63
CA VAL A 152 -6.11 -5.30 8.78
C VAL A 152 -7.10 -4.33 9.42
N ALA A 153 -6.69 -3.09 9.70
CA ALA A 153 -7.57 -2.08 10.27
C ALA A 153 -8.75 -1.75 9.33
N ALA A 154 -8.52 -1.67 8.02
CA ALA A 154 -9.58 -1.49 7.02
C ALA A 154 -10.56 -2.67 7.03
N ALA A 155 -10.08 -3.89 7.01
CA ALA A 155 -10.92 -5.08 7.01
C ALA A 155 -11.74 -5.22 8.29
N ALA A 156 -11.21 -4.79 9.43
CA ALA A 156 -11.95 -4.82 10.70
C ALA A 156 -13.23 -3.97 10.65
N ILE A 157 -13.24 -2.87 9.90
CA ILE A 157 -14.37 -1.93 9.82
C ILE A 157 -15.10 -1.96 8.47
N ASP A 158 -14.56 -2.63 7.45
CA ASP A 158 -15.18 -2.75 6.13
C ASP A 158 -15.47 -4.23 5.79
N PRO A 159 -16.71 -4.71 6.02
CA PRO A 159 -17.07 -6.11 5.80
C PRO A 159 -17.12 -6.51 4.30
N ARG A 160 -16.96 -5.57 3.37
CA ARG A 160 -16.86 -5.85 1.92
C ARG A 160 -15.50 -6.45 1.55
N ILE A 161 -14.48 -6.28 2.39
CA ILE A 161 -13.21 -7.01 2.30
C ILE A 161 -13.45 -8.43 2.81
N ARG A 162 -13.52 -9.39 1.90
CA ARG A 162 -13.97 -10.77 2.18
C ARG A 162 -12.87 -11.72 2.62
N ALA A 163 -11.63 -11.34 2.40
CA ALA A 163 -10.44 -12.07 2.87
C ALA A 163 -9.28 -11.09 3.01
N VAL A 164 -8.39 -11.33 3.97
CA VAL A 164 -7.22 -10.46 4.20
C VAL A 164 -5.95 -11.31 4.18
N VAL A 165 -4.93 -10.79 3.50
CA VAL A 165 -3.56 -11.33 3.57
C VAL A 165 -2.61 -10.22 3.98
N THR A 166 -1.72 -10.51 4.90
CA THR A 166 -0.60 -9.63 5.23
C THR A 166 0.73 -10.29 4.86
N VAL A 167 1.66 -9.51 4.35
CA VAL A 167 3.00 -10.00 3.98
C VAL A 167 4.04 -9.14 4.67
N SER A 168 4.93 -9.76 5.45
CA SER A 168 5.96 -9.05 6.24
C SER A 168 5.40 -7.83 6.97
N MET A 169 4.25 -8.00 7.65
CA MET A 169 3.46 -6.90 8.21
C MET A 169 4.23 -6.08 9.27
N TYR A 170 3.87 -4.78 9.33
CA TYR A 170 4.21 -3.88 10.44
C TYR A 170 2.97 -3.34 11.13
N ASP A 171 3.01 -3.24 12.46
CA ASP A 171 2.22 -2.29 13.23
C ASP A 171 2.97 -0.96 13.26
N MET A 172 2.67 -0.07 12.31
CA MET A 172 3.33 1.23 12.20
C MET A 172 3.07 2.11 13.43
N GLY A 173 1.94 1.94 14.11
CA GLY A 173 1.63 2.64 15.34
C GLY A 173 2.52 2.20 16.50
N ARG A 174 2.68 0.88 16.69
CA ARG A 174 3.57 0.31 17.72
C ARG A 174 5.03 0.66 17.45
N GLU A 175 5.46 0.56 16.19
CA GLU A 175 6.82 0.93 15.80
C GLU A 175 7.11 2.40 16.18
N ARG A 176 6.18 3.34 15.94
CA ARG A 176 6.35 4.74 16.33
C ARG A 176 6.23 4.98 17.85
N ARG A 177 5.43 4.16 18.57
CA ARG A 177 5.29 4.27 20.02
C ARG A 177 6.43 3.64 20.80
N GLN A 178 6.92 2.51 20.33
CA GLN A 178 7.81 1.63 21.11
C GLN A 178 9.17 1.42 20.44
N GLY A 179 9.34 1.85 19.18
CA GLY A 179 10.52 1.60 18.40
C GLY A 179 10.64 0.14 17.95
N TYR A 180 11.72 -0.14 17.26
CA TYR A 180 12.06 -1.50 16.83
C TYR A 180 12.28 -2.40 18.07
N LEU A 181 11.64 -3.56 18.09
CA LEU A 181 11.64 -4.52 19.20
C LEU A 181 11.18 -3.93 20.56
N ASP A 182 10.35 -2.90 20.51
CA ASP A 182 9.75 -2.27 21.71
C ASP A 182 10.77 -1.70 22.71
N VAL A 183 11.91 -1.23 22.23
CA VAL A 183 12.98 -0.71 23.09
C VAL A 183 12.76 0.72 23.60
N MET A 184 11.85 1.47 22.98
CA MET A 184 11.56 2.86 23.35
C MET A 184 10.68 2.93 24.59
N GLY A 185 11.25 3.42 25.71
CA GLY A 185 10.53 3.66 26.95
C GLY A 185 9.64 4.90 26.91
N VAL A 186 8.84 5.09 27.97
CA VAL A 186 7.91 6.24 28.09
C VAL A 186 8.65 7.57 28.09
N ALA A 187 9.82 7.66 28.75
CA ALA A 187 10.60 8.89 28.82
C ALA A 187 11.12 9.32 27.43
N GLU A 188 11.65 8.38 26.67
CA GLU A 188 12.14 8.61 25.31
C GLU A 188 11.01 9.01 24.37
N ARG A 189 9.85 8.37 24.48
CA ARG A 189 8.66 8.73 23.71
C ARG A 189 8.17 10.14 24.02
N LYS A 190 8.17 10.55 25.31
CA LYS A 190 7.83 11.93 25.69
C LYS A 190 8.78 12.93 25.04
N LYS A 191 10.09 12.70 25.12
CA LYS A 191 11.11 13.53 24.47
C LYS A 191 10.89 13.61 22.97
N TYR A 192 10.60 12.49 22.32
CA TYR A 192 10.32 12.45 20.88
C TYR A 192 9.07 13.29 20.53
N LEU A 193 8.00 13.22 21.33
CA LEU A 193 6.82 14.06 21.13
C LEU A 193 7.11 15.57 21.33
N GLU A 194 7.99 15.93 22.27
CA GLU A 194 8.45 17.32 22.47
C GLU A 194 9.23 17.82 21.22
N GLU A 195 10.09 16.99 20.65
CA GLU A 195 10.83 17.30 19.43
C GLU A 195 9.87 17.49 18.23
N ILE A 196 8.83 16.63 18.08
CA ILE A 196 7.80 16.76 17.06
C ILE A 196 7.00 18.06 17.24
N ALA A 197 6.65 18.41 18.50
CA ALA A 197 5.93 19.63 18.79
C ALA A 197 6.77 20.89 18.46
N ALA A 198 8.06 20.88 18.78
CA ALA A 198 8.99 21.94 18.41
C ALA A 198 9.11 22.09 16.88
N GLN A 199 9.19 20.98 16.15
CA GLN A 199 9.20 20.97 14.68
C GLN A 199 7.91 21.58 14.11
N ARG A 200 6.73 21.26 14.68
CA ARG A 200 5.45 21.86 14.24
C ARG A 200 5.45 23.39 14.41
N TRP A 201 5.97 23.91 15.52
CA TRP A 201 6.12 25.35 15.70
C TRP A 201 7.04 25.96 14.64
N SER A 202 8.19 25.31 14.37
CA SER A 202 9.11 25.79 13.34
C SER A 202 8.45 25.84 11.96
N GLU A 203 7.64 24.82 11.59
CA GLU A 203 6.91 24.78 10.32
C GLU A 203 5.83 25.88 10.23
N VAL A 204 5.12 26.19 11.34
CA VAL A 204 4.16 27.30 11.40
C VAL A 204 4.87 28.65 11.23
N ASP A 205 6.08 28.77 11.74
CA ASP A 205 6.93 29.98 11.61
C ASP A 205 7.62 30.06 10.21
N GLY A 206 7.32 29.13 9.31
CA GLY A 206 7.80 29.15 7.91
C GLY A 206 9.05 28.33 7.64
N ALA A 207 9.53 27.53 8.58
CA ALA A 207 10.63 26.60 8.32
C ALA A 207 10.21 25.48 7.34
N PRO A 208 11.14 24.90 6.59
CA PRO A 208 10.85 23.77 5.71
C PRO A 208 10.31 22.55 6.49
N VAL A 209 9.40 21.80 5.84
CA VAL A 209 8.92 20.52 6.36
C VAL A 209 10.10 19.56 6.52
N ARG A 210 10.31 19.08 7.75
CA ARG A 210 11.35 18.08 8.03
C ARG A 210 10.84 16.70 7.59
N MET A 211 11.71 15.97 6.90
CA MET A 211 11.43 14.58 6.50
C MET A 211 12.09 13.59 7.46
N LEU A 212 11.41 12.46 7.68
CA LEU A 212 11.94 11.27 8.33
C LEU A 212 12.08 10.19 7.27
N MET A 213 13.31 9.78 7.00
CA MET A 213 13.61 8.78 5.98
C MET A 213 13.51 7.37 6.57
N GLY A 214 12.76 6.49 5.92
CA GLY A 214 12.62 5.08 6.34
C GLY A 214 13.76 4.19 5.89
N THR A 215 14.52 4.63 4.87
CA THR A 215 15.70 3.91 4.36
C THR A 215 16.88 4.86 4.38
N PRO A 216 17.93 4.58 5.17
CA PRO A 216 19.13 5.40 5.21
C PRO A 216 19.92 5.30 3.91
N ASP A 217 20.80 6.28 3.69
CA ASP A 217 21.75 6.28 2.57
C ASP A 217 23.06 5.54 2.92
N SER A 218 23.21 5.08 4.18
CA SER A 218 24.36 4.28 4.70
C SER A 218 23.89 2.95 5.26
N ILE A 219 24.82 1.97 5.33
CA ILE A 219 24.51 0.54 5.61
C ILE A 219 25.12 0.11 6.95
N ASP A 220 24.87 0.83 8.03
CA ASP A 220 25.54 0.58 9.30
C ASP A 220 24.90 -0.55 10.15
N GLU A 221 23.60 -0.87 9.92
CA GLU A 221 22.86 -1.89 10.65
C GLU A 221 22.24 -2.94 9.71
N GLN A 222 22.07 -4.17 10.20
CA GLN A 222 21.53 -5.27 9.39
C GLN A 222 20.15 -4.98 8.80
N VAL A 223 19.23 -4.39 9.59
CA VAL A 223 17.88 -4.02 9.12
C VAL A 223 17.95 -2.89 8.12
N ALA A 224 18.78 -1.87 8.37
CA ALA A 224 19.02 -0.77 7.45
C ALA A 224 19.58 -1.27 6.12
N LYS A 225 20.52 -2.24 6.18
CA LYS A 225 21.08 -2.89 4.99
C LYS A 225 20.01 -3.61 4.17
N GLU A 226 19.10 -4.36 4.80
CA GLU A 226 18.04 -5.09 4.13
C GLU A 226 17.14 -4.13 3.34
N PHE A 227 16.72 -2.98 3.93
CA PHE A 227 15.97 -1.95 3.25
C PHE A 227 16.77 -1.23 2.17
N PHE A 228 18.05 -0.92 2.41
CA PHE A 228 18.93 -0.32 1.41
C PHE A 228 19.05 -1.22 0.17
N ASP A 229 19.30 -2.52 0.36
CA ASP A 229 19.46 -3.50 -0.73
C ASP A 229 18.20 -3.62 -1.60
N TYR A 230 17.02 -3.30 -1.06
CA TYR A 230 15.79 -3.21 -1.85
C TYR A 230 15.58 -1.81 -2.45
N TYR A 231 15.51 -0.77 -1.62
CA TYR A 231 15.03 0.55 -2.06
C TYR A 231 16.10 1.44 -2.74
N ARG A 232 17.38 1.14 -2.57
CA ARG A 232 18.51 1.93 -3.11
C ARG A 232 19.33 1.19 -4.18
N THR A 233 18.88 0.02 -4.61
CA THR A 233 19.52 -0.77 -5.67
C THR A 233 18.51 -1.08 -6.78
N PRO A 234 18.95 -1.56 -7.97
CA PRO A 234 18.05 -1.92 -9.06
C PRO A 234 17.01 -2.99 -8.69
N ARG A 235 17.13 -3.66 -7.54
CA ARG A 235 16.16 -4.66 -7.07
C ARG A 235 14.75 -4.07 -6.91
N GLY A 236 14.64 -2.86 -6.36
CA GLY A 236 13.34 -2.25 -6.09
C GLY A 236 13.36 -0.72 -6.09
N GLN A 237 14.50 -0.07 -6.48
CA GLN A 237 14.56 1.38 -6.56
C GLN A 237 13.55 1.92 -7.58
N HIS A 238 12.81 2.94 -7.18
CA HIS A 238 11.86 3.63 -8.06
C HIS A 238 11.92 5.14 -7.84
N PRO A 239 11.87 5.99 -8.91
CA PRO A 239 12.02 7.44 -8.78
C PRO A 239 10.98 8.12 -7.88
N ARG A 240 9.76 7.58 -7.81
CA ARG A 240 8.68 8.11 -6.95
C ARG A 240 8.73 7.58 -5.52
N CYS A 241 9.56 6.57 -5.23
CA CYS A 241 9.72 6.01 -3.89
C CYS A 241 10.80 6.75 -3.12
N THR A 242 10.41 7.57 -2.17
CA THR A 242 11.34 8.28 -1.28
C THR A 242 11.62 7.51 0.00
N THR A 243 10.79 6.53 0.36
CA THR A 243 10.73 5.89 1.70
C THR A 243 10.58 6.87 2.86
N GLY A 244 10.34 8.16 2.57
CA GLY A 244 10.27 9.25 3.53
C GLY A 244 8.84 9.66 3.85
N ILE A 245 8.63 10.12 5.08
CA ILE A 245 7.41 10.77 5.54
C ILE A 245 7.74 12.11 6.22
N THR A 246 6.73 12.98 6.37
CA THR A 246 6.92 14.17 7.20
C THR A 246 7.20 13.77 8.64
N TYR A 247 8.19 14.40 9.27
CA TYR A 247 8.60 14.08 10.65
C TYR A 247 7.44 14.18 11.65
N THR A 248 6.61 15.21 11.46
CA THR A 248 5.45 15.48 12.32
C THR A 248 4.34 14.44 12.21
N SER A 249 4.32 13.61 11.17
CA SER A 249 3.40 12.48 11.03
C SER A 249 3.61 11.38 12.07
N SER A 250 4.77 11.33 12.71
CA SER A 250 5.05 10.31 13.73
C SER A 250 4.12 10.42 14.94
N ALA A 251 3.68 11.63 15.34
CA ALA A 251 2.80 11.80 16.47
C ALA A 251 1.39 11.19 16.26
N PRO A 252 0.64 11.52 15.19
CA PRO A 252 -0.64 10.85 14.92
C PRO A 252 -0.47 9.35 14.66
N MET A 253 0.64 8.90 14.06
CA MET A 253 0.91 7.48 13.87
C MET A 253 1.01 6.73 15.19
N MET A 254 1.56 7.33 16.25
CA MET A 254 1.59 6.73 17.60
C MET A 254 0.21 6.39 18.15
N ASN A 255 -0.86 7.07 17.70
CA ASN A 255 -2.23 6.78 18.11
C ASN A 255 -2.94 5.75 17.21
N PHE A 256 -2.23 5.17 16.27
CA PHE A 256 -2.77 4.10 15.42
C PHE A 256 -2.56 2.74 16.08
N PHE A 257 -3.64 1.96 16.18
CA PHE A 257 -3.69 0.63 16.79
C PHE A 257 -4.38 -0.32 15.80
N PRO A 258 -3.66 -0.85 14.81
CA PRO A 258 -4.26 -1.59 13.69
C PRO A 258 -5.02 -2.86 14.11
N PHE A 259 -4.69 -3.41 15.27
CA PHE A 259 -5.29 -4.66 15.76
C PHE A 259 -6.37 -4.46 16.83
N ALA A 260 -6.75 -3.20 17.13
CA ALA A 260 -7.73 -2.90 18.19
C ALA A 260 -9.10 -3.56 18.00
N ASN A 261 -9.46 -3.87 16.75
CA ASN A 261 -10.73 -4.52 16.40
C ASN A 261 -10.52 -5.72 15.45
N ILE A 262 -9.37 -6.37 15.52
CA ILE A 262 -9.00 -7.43 14.57
C ILE A 262 -9.96 -8.64 14.65
N GLU A 263 -10.58 -8.90 15.80
CA GLU A 263 -11.57 -9.94 16.03
C GLU A 263 -12.84 -9.74 15.19
N LEU A 264 -13.16 -8.50 14.78
CA LEU A 264 -14.32 -8.20 13.94
C LEU A 264 -14.16 -8.66 12.48
N ILE A 265 -12.96 -9.07 12.08
CA ILE A 265 -12.74 -9.64 10.74
C ILE A 265 -13.44 -11.01 10.64
N SER A 266 -13.46 -11.79 11.73
CA SER A 266 -14.17 -13.07 11.74
C SER A 266 -15.67 -12.90 11.38
N PRO A 267 -16.28 -13.84 10.63
CA PRO A 267 -15.77 -15.13 10.14
C PRO A 267 -15.03 -15.05 8.78
N ARG A 268 -14.56 -13.90 8.37
CA ARG A 268 -13.76 -13.72 7.13
C ARG A 268 -12.32 -14.18 7.39
N PRO A 269 -11.70 -14.96 6.45
CA PRO A 269 -10.37 -15.52 6.68
C PRO A 269 -9.26 -14.44 6.65
N VAL A 270 -8.28 -14.64 7.53
CA VAL A 270 -7.04 -13.84 7.56
C VAL A 270 -5.83 -14.76 7.45
N LEU A 271 -4.91 -14.44 6.54
CA LEU A 271 -3.62 -15.11 6.39
C LEU A 271 -2.49 -14.12 6.70
N PHE A 272 -1.65 -14.46 7.68
CA PHE A 272 -0.44 -13.72 8.01
C PHE A 272 0.77 -14.44 7.42
N ILE A 273 1.56 -13.76 6.56
CA ILE A 273 2.77 -14.32 5.97
C ILE A 273 3.97 -13.51 6.48
N ALA A 274 4.96 -14.18 7.04
CA ALA A 274 6.20 -13.55 7.49
C ALA A 274 7.41 -14.42 7.18
N GLY A 275 8.55 -13.79 6.93
CA GLY A 275 9.81 -14.51 6.80
C GLY A 275 10.32 -15.02 8.15
N GLU A 276 10.95 -16.19 8.17
CA GLU A 276 11.49 -16.80 9.38
C GLU A 276 12.51 -15.88 10.07
N ARG A 277 13.34 -15.17 9.27
CA ARG A 277 14.37 -14.25 9.74
C ARG A 277 13.95 -12.78 9.68
N ALA A 278 12.69 -12.51 9.32
CA ALA A 278 12.20 -11.15 9.23
C ALA A 278 12.19 -10.47 10.61
N HIS A 279 12.85 -9.33 10.71
CA HIS A 279 12.90 -8.52 11.94
C HIS A 279 11.50 -8.05 12.38
N SER A 280 10.52 -8.02 11.46
CA SER A 280 9.12 -7.64 11.71
C SER A 280 8.21 -8.84 12.03
N ARG A 281 8.73 -10.07 12.09
CA ARG A 281 7.93 -11.29 12.24
C ARG A 281 7.00 -11.23 13.45
N TYR A 282 7.45 -10.66 14.56
CA TYR A 282 6.67 -10.56 15.79
C TYR A 282 5.36 -9.78 15.65
N PHE A 283 5.25 -8.81 14.74
CA PHE A 283 3.98 -8.12 14.47
C PHE A 283 2.93 -9.08 13.88
N SER A 284 3.35 -9.99 12.99
CA SER A 284 2.44 -11.00 12.42
C SER A 284 2.04 -12.06 13.45
N GLU A 285 2.98 -12.47 14.32
CA GLU A 285 2.72 -13.42 15.40
C GLU A 285 1.71 -12.85 16.42
N ASP A 286 1.90 -11.60 16.83
CA ASP A 286 0.99 -10.92 17.78
C ASP A 286 -0.39 -10.70 17.17
N ALA A 287 -0.47 -10.25 15.90
CA ALA A 287 -1.75 -10.11 15.20
C ALA A 287 -2.48 -11.45 15.05
N TYR A 288 -1.75 -12.54 14.76
CA TYR A 288 -2.31 -13.87 14.71
C TYR A 288 -2.90 -14.30 16.06
N GLN A 289 -2.24 -13.98 17.17
CA GLN A 289 -2.78 -14.29 18.51
C GLN A 289 -4.07 -13.54 18.79
N LEU A 290 -4.18 -12.29 18.35
CA LEU A 290 -5.34 -11.42 18.60
C LEU A 290 -6.53 -11.72 17.66
N ALA A 291 -6.26 -12.17 16.44
CA ALA A 291 -7.30 -12.45 15.45
C ALA A 291 -8.18 -13.66 15.88
N SER A 292 -9.47 -13.62 15.51
CA SER A 292 -10.39 -14.74 15.63
C SER A 292 -10.35 -15.65 14.39
N GLU A 293 -10.83 -16.90 14.54
CA GLU A 293 -10.91 -17.86 13.43
C GLU A 293 -11.90 -17.41 12.32
N PRO A 294 -11.67 -17.79 11.04
CA PRO A 294 -10.55 -18.58 10.54
C PRO A 294 -9.29 -17.72 10.29
N LYS A 295 -8.16 -18.18 10.80
CA LYS A 295 -6.86 -17.50 10.66
C LYS A 295 -5.73 -18.49 10.40
N GLU A 296 -4.70 -18.03 9.70
CA GLU A 296 -3.50 -18.82 9.44
C GLU A 296 -2.25 -17.93 9.58
N LEU A 297 -1.17 -18.49 10.13
CA LEU A 297 0.16 -17.89 10.14
C LEU A 297 1.11 -18.77 9.34
N TYR A 298 1.64 -18.25 8.24
CA TYR A 298 2.60 -18.94 7.41
C TYR A 298 3.99 -18.30 7.51
N ILE A 299 4.93 -19.05 8.06
CA ILE A 299 6.33 -18.62 8.17
C ILE A 299 7.12 -19.17 7.00
N VAL A 300 7.68 -18.29 6.17
CA VAL A 300 8.50 -18.67 5.00
C VAL A 300 9.92 -18.99 5.49
N PRO A 301 10.38 -20.26 5.37
CA PRO A 301 11.68 -20.66 5.85
C PRO A 301 12.82 -19.87 5.19
N GLY A 302 13.78 -19.42 6.00
CA GLY A 302 14.99 -18.73 5.55
C GLY A 302 14.79 -17.33 4.96
N ALA A 303 13.55 -16.83 4.83
CA ALA A 303 13.28 -15.50 4.28
C ALA A 303 13.46 -14.40 5.33
N GLY A 304 14.02 -13.25 4.91
CA GLY A 304 14.00 -11.99 5.64
C GLY A 304 12.74 -11.17 5.34
N HIS A 305 12.74 -9.91 5.74
CA HIS A 305 11.59 -9.03 5.57
C HIS A 305 11.33 -8.69 4.09
N VAL A 306 12.33 -8.19 3.38
CA VAL A 306 12.21 -7.77 1.97
C VAL A 306 12.36 -8.92 0.97
N ASP A 307 12.65 -10.14 1.44
CA ASP A 307 12.66 -11.32 0.57
C ASP A 307 11.26 -11.70 0.09
N LEU A 308 10.23 -11.15 0.73
CA LEU A 308 8.83 -11.32 0.37
C LEU A 308 8.24 -10.13 -0.41
N TYR A 309 9.09 -9.24 -0.91
CA TYR A 309 8.68 -8.08 -1.72
C TYR A 309 8.67 -8.37 -3.22
#